data_3379001233d97f15670dff67ef24a0d5
#
_entry.id   3379001233d97f15670dff67ef24a0d5
#
_cell.length_a   1.000
_cell.length_b   1.000
_cell.length_c   1.000
_cell.angle_alpha   90.00
_cell.angle_beta   90.00
_cell.angle_gamma   90.00
#
_symmetry.space_group_name_H-M   'P 1'
#
loop_
_entity.id
_entity.type
_entity.pdbx_description
1 polymer ?
#
loop_
_entity_poly.entity_id
_entity_poly.type
_entity_poly.pdbx_seq_one_letter_code
_entity_poly.pdbx_strand_id
1 'polypeptide(L)'
;GLLEDIDFSAWKQVVDTNLNGVFLCTQHAFRVMKAQNPRGGRIINNGSISAHAPRPNSSAYTATKHAVTGLTKSASLDGRKYDIAVGQIDIGNAATDMTTAFTQGVAQADGSVKVEPVMDVSHVAQAVVYMANLPLSANVLNMTVMATHMPFVGRG
;
A
#
# COMPACT_ATOMS: atom_id res chain seq x y z
N GLY A 1 -2.10 7.79 16.73
CA GLY A 1 -2.40 8.05 18.14
C GLY A 1 -2.76 6.78 18.89
N LEU A 2 -2.87 6.87 20.21
CA LEU A 2 -3.35 5.77 21.04
C LEU A 2 -4.75 5.36 20.61
N LEU A 3 -5.05 4.06 20.63
CA LEU A 3 -6.32 3.54 20.10
C LEU A 3 -7.54 4.15 20.79
N GLU A 4 -7.48 4.31 22.11
CA GLU A 4 -8.54 4.86 22.95
C GLU A 4 -8.76 6.37 22.76
N ASP A 5 -7.76 7.10 22.22
CA ASP A 5 -7.79 8.55 22.07
C ASP A 5 -8.03 9.01 20.63
N ILE A 6 -8.16 8.06 19.68
CA ILE A 6 -8.40 8.45 18.28
C ILE A 6 -9.79 9.04 18.13
N ASP A 7 -9.87 10.31 17.76
CA ASP A 7 -11.13 10.93 17.37
C ASP A 7 -11.74 10.22 16.15
N PHE A 8 -13.04 9.95 16.22
CA PHE A 8 -13.75 9.26 15.14
C PHE A 8 -13.72 10.03 13.82
N SER A 9 -13.65 11.35 13.85
CA SER A 9 -13.47 12.16 12.64
C SER A 9 -12.11 11.92 11.98
N ALA A 10 -11.04 11.81 12.76
CA ALA A 10 -9.70 11.48 12.28
C ALA A 10 -9.64 10.04 11.71
N TRP A 11 -10.28 9.08 12.38
CA TRP A 11 -10.47 7.73 11.85
C TRP A 11 -11.15 7.75 10.49
N LYS A 12 -12.28 8.42 10.37
CA LYS A 12 -13.03 8.56 9.11
C LYS A 12 -12.18 9.17 8.00
N GLN A 13 -11.43 10.22 8.29
CA GLN A 13 -10.58 10.87 7.30
C GLN A 13 -9.53 9.89 6.72
N VAL A 14 -8.92 9.06 7.56
CA VAL A 14 -7.97 8.03 7.12
C VAL A 14 -8.66 6.98 6.25
N VAL A 15 -9.85 6.51 6.66
CA VAL A 15 -10.65 5.55 5.88
C VAL A 15 -11.08 6.15 4.54
N ASP A 16 -11.57 7.37 4.53
CA ASP A 16 -12.03 8.05 3.31
C ASP A 16 -10.88 8.23 2.32
N THR A 17 -9.70 8.61 2.78
CA THR A 17 -8.54 8.80 1.92
C THR A 17 -7.94 7.46 1.46
N ASN A 18 -7.62 6.57 2.38
CA ASN A 18 -6.80 5.40 2.10
C ASN A 18 -7.59 4.20 1.56
N LEU A 19 -8.88 4.10 1.88
CA LEU A 19 -9.72 2.97 1.46
C LEU A 19 -10.78 3.40 0.45
N ASN A 20 -11.65 4.36 0.79
CA ASN A 20 -12.71 4.80 -0.09
C ASN A 20 -12.15 5.42 -1.37
N GLY A 21 -11.08 6.23 -1.26
CA GLY A 21 -10.38 6.78 -2.42
C GLY A 21 -9.83 5.70 -3.35
N VAL A 22 -9.16 4.68 -2.80
CA VAL A 22 -8.64 3.53 -3.59
C VAL A 22 -9.78 2.75 -4.24
N PHE A 23 -10.86 2.49 -3.51
CA PHE A 23 -12.03 1.82 -4.06
C PHE A 23 -12.64 2.60 -5.24
N LEU A 24 -12.88 3.90 -5.08
CA LEU A 24 -13.48 4.73 -6.12
C LEU A 24 -12.58 4.80 -7.38
N CYS A 25 -11.27 5.00 -7.20
CA CYS A 25 -10.33 4.98 -8.33
C CYS A 25 -10.33 3.62 -9.04
N THR A 26 -10.30 2.51 -8.28
CA THR A 26 -10.36 1.15 -8.84
C THR A 26 -11.67 0.93 -9.60
N GLN A 27 -12.80 1.34 -9.03
CA GLN A 27 -14.11 1.22 -9.69
C GLN A 27 -14.16 1.98 -11.02
N HIS A 28 -13.67 3.23 -11.05
CA HIS A 28 -13.63 4.02 -12.27
C HIS A 28 -12.67 3.45 -13.31
N ALA A 29 -11.48 2.99 -12.89
CA ALA A 29 -10.53 2.34 -13.77
C ALA A 29 -11.14 1.08 -14.41
N PHE A 30 -11.88 0.26 -13.65
CA PHE A 30 -12.60 -0.89 -14.19
C PHE A 30 -13.61 -0.51 -15.28
N ARG A 31 -14.40 0.55 -15.06
CA ARG A 31 -15.38 1.03 -16.05
C ARG A 31 -14.71 1.43 -17.36
N VAL A 32 -13.60 2.18 -17.27
CA VAL A 32 -12.84 2.63 -18.45
C VAL A 32 -12.19 1.44 -19.16
N MET A 33 -11.41 0.62 -18.43
CA MET A 33 -10.65 -0.50 -18.99
C MET A 33 -11.55 -1.59 -19.58
N LYS A 34 -12.77 -1.76 -19.06
CA LYS A 34 -13.76 -2.66 -19.61
C LYS A 34 -14.35 -2.15 -20.95
N ALA A 35 -14.53 -0.84 -21.09
CA ALA A 35 -15.20 -0.21 -22.24
C ALA A 35 -14.23 0.20 -23.36
N GLN A 36 -12.96 0.40 -23.09
CA GLN A 36 -11.97 0.84 -24.06
C GLN A 36 -11.63 -0.23 -25.10
N ASN A 37 -10.98 0.19 -26.20
CA ASN A 37 -10.43 -0.69 -27.23
C ASN A 37 -8.94 -0.33 -27.48
N PRO A 38 -7.96 -1.25 -27.28
CA PRO A 38 -8.18 -2.62 -26.79
C PRO A 38 -8.67 -2.64 -25.35
N ARG A 39 -9.52 -3.63 -25.02
CA ARG A 39 -10.04 -3.86 -23.68
C ARG A 39 -8.91 -4.33 -22.73
N GLY A 40 -9.07 -4.03 -21.47
CA GLY A 40 -8.14 -4.47 -20.43
C GLY A 40 -7.19 -3.35 -19.95
N GLY A 41 -6.28 -3.69 -19.07
CA GLY A 41 -5.34 -2.75 -18.51
C GLY A 41 -4.73 -3.25 -17.19
N ARG A 42 -4.02 -2.36 -16.51
CA ARG A 42 -3.35 -2.70 -15.26
C ARG A 42 -3.65 -1.67 -14.18
N ILE A 43 -3.94 -2.15 -12.99
CA ILE A 43 -4.11 -1.36 -11.77
C ILE A 43 -3.04 -1.80 -10.77
N ILE A 44 -2.31 -0.85 -10.20
CA ILE A 44 -1.32 -1.10 -9.15
C ILE A 44 -1.72 -0.28 -7.93
N ASN A 45 -2.22 -0.95 -6.90
CA ASN A 45 -2.60 -0.30 -5.66
C ASN A 45 -1.37 -0.03 -4.79
N ASN A 46 -1.33 1.18 -4.22
CA ASN A 46 -0.29 1.55 -3.26
C ASN A 46 -0.62 1.01 -1.87
N GLY A 47 0.01 -0.10 -1.53
CA GLY A 47 -0.08 -0.74 -0.24
C GLY A 47 0.94 -0.19 0.77
N SER A 48 1.31 -1.04 1.71
CA SER A 48 2.34 -0.77 2.73
C SER A 48 2.69 -2.08 3.43
N ILE A 49 3.90 -2.17 3.98
CA ILE A 49 4.24 -3.23 4.92
C ILE A 49 3.30 -3.26 6.14
N SER A 50 2.62 -2.15 6.45
CA SER A 50 1.57 -2.08 7.47
C SER A 50 0.32 -2.91 7.12
N ALA A 51 0.23 -3.44 5.89
CA ALA A 51 -0.75 -4.45 5.52
C ALA A 51 -0.40 -5.86 6.07
N HIS A 52 0.77 -6.03 6.66
CA HIS A 52 1.27 -7.30 7.19
C HIS A 52 1.62 -7.22 8.67
N ALA A 53 2.27 -6.13 9.10
CA ALA A 53 2.68 -5.91 10.48
C ALA A 53 2.43 -4.45 10.90
N PRO A 54 1.70 -4.22 12.00
CA PRO A 54 1.40 -2.86 12.46
C PRO A 54 2.62 -2.18 13.07
N ARG A 55 2.54 -0.85 13.18
CA ARG A 55 3.37 -0.05 14.07
C ARG A 55 2.55 0.40 15.28
N PRO A 56 3.18 0.73 16.41
CA PRO A 56 2.48 1.37 17.51
C PRO A 56 1.70 2.61 17.03
N ASN A 57 0.55 2.87 17.61
CA ASN A 57 -0.26 4.06 17.38
C ASN A 57 -0.74 4.27 15.93
N SER A 58 -0.88 3.19 15.14
CA SER A 58 -1.20 3.26 13.70
C SER A 58 -2.49 2.50 13.31
N SER A 59 -3.42 2.30 14.23
CA SER A 59 -4.59 1.43 14.02
C SER A 59 -5.41 1.77 12.77
N ALA A 60 -5.76 3.04 12.55
CA ALA A 60 -6.53 3.46 11.38
C ALA A 60 -5.77 3.21 10.07
N TYR A 61 -4.49 3.58 10.03
CA TYR A 61 -3.64 3.34 8.86
C TYR A 61 -3.48 1.83 8.59
N THR A 62 -3.15 1.06 9.62
CA THR A 62 -2.99 -0.40 9.54
C THR A 62 -4.28 -1.07 9.03
N ALA A 63 -5.44 -0.72 9.60
CA ALA A 63 -6.72 -1.25 9.16
C ALA A 63 -6.99 -0.96 7.67
N THR A 64 -6.76 0.28 7.22
CA THR A 64 -6.98 0.64 5.83
C THR A 64 -6.02 -0.09 4.88
N LYS A 65 -4.75 -0.27 5.24
CA LYS A 65 -3.77 -0.98 4.39
C LYS A 65 -4.05 -2.48 4.31
N HIS A 66 -4.54 -3.12 5.37
CA HIS A 66 -5.07 -4.49 5.30
C HIS A 66 -6.30 -4.58 4.39
N ALA A 67 -7.22 -3.62 4.49
CA ALA A 67 -8.41 -3.57 3.65
C ALA A 67 -8.07 -3.39 2.17
N VAL A 68 -7.07 -2.56 1.81
CA VAL A 68 -6.58 -2.40 0.44
C VAL A 68 -6.05 -3.73 -0.11
N THR A 69 -5.39 -4.55 0.71
CA THR A 69 -4.96 -5.89 0.28
C THR A 69 -6.15 -6.80 -0.07
N GLY A 70 -7.21 -6.77 0.74
CA GLY A 70 -8.44 -7.49 0.44
C GLY A 70 -9.10 -7.00 -0.85
N LEU A 71 -9.22 -5.68 -1.01
CA LEU A 71 -9.76 -5.05 -2.22
C LEU A 71 -8.95 -5.44 -3.47
N THR A 72 -7.60 -5.41 -3.39
CA THR A 72 -6.71 -5.80 -4.49
C THR A 72 -6.96 -7.24 -4.93
N LYS A 73 -7.06 -8.17 -3.99
CA LYS A 73 -7.31 -9.60 -4.28
C LYS A 73 -8.67 -9.80 -4.93
N SER A 74 -9.72 -9.16 -4.41
CA SER A 74 -11.07 -9.22 -4.98
C SER A 74 -11.11 -8.63 -6.40
N ALA A 75 -10.56 -7.43 -6.57
CA ALA A 75 -10.48 -6.79 -7.88
C ALA A 75 -9.65 -7.61 -8.89
N SER A 76 -8.55 -8.26 -8.45
CA SER A 76 -7.78 -9.17 -9.32
C SER A 76 -8.60 -10.34 -9.81
N LEU A 77 -9.49 -10.90 -8.97
CA LEU A 77 -10.40 -11.97 -9.38
C LEU A 77 -11.45 -11.45 -10.39
N ASP A 78 -12.10 -10.33 -10.07
CA ASP A 78 -13.18 -9.75 -10.89
C ASP A 78 -12.69 -9.23 -12.25
N GLY A 79 -11.42 -8.81 -12.33
CA GLY A 79 -10.78 -8.26 -13.52
C GLY A 79 -10.48 -9.29 -14.62
N ARG A 80 -10.34 -10.57 -14.26
CA ARG A 80 -9.88 -11.65 -15.18
C ARG A 80 -10.67 -11.69 -16.48
N LYS A 81 -11.99 -11.65 -16.41
CA LYS A 81 -12.89 -11.72 -17.58
C LYS A 81 -12.82 -10.48 -18.49
N TYR A 82 -12.11 -9.45 -18.07
CA TYR A 82 -11.96 -8.19 -18.81
C TYR A 82 -10.52 -7.88 -19.19
N ASP A 83 -9.59 -8.82 -18.95
CA ASP A 83 -8.16 -8.62 -19.15
C ASP A 83 -7.58 -7.47 -18.31
N ILE A 84 -8.15 -7.26 -17.12
CA ILE A 84 -7.69 -6.26 -16.14
C ILE A 84 -6.80 -6.96 -15.10
N ALA A 85 -5.51 -6.68 -15.14
CA ALA A 85 -4.55 -7.15 -14.16
C ALA A 85 -4.52 -6.19 -12.96
N VAL A 86 -4.78 -6.69 -11.75
CA VAL A 86 -4.74 -5.88 -10.53
C VAL A 86 -3.69 -6.44 -9.58
N GLY A 87 -2.80 -5.57 -9.13
CA GLY A 87 -1.73 -5.91 -8.18
C GLY A 87 -1.54 -4.81 -7.14
N GLN A 88 -0.63 -5.06 -6.21
CA GLN A 88 -0.32 -4.16 -5.10
C GLN A 88 1.19 -4.11 -4.90
N ILE A 89 1.70 -2.90 -4.61
CA ILE A 89 3.06 -2.71 -4.13
C ILE A 89 3.01 -2.32 -2.65
N ASP A 90 3.68 -3.09 -1.79
CA ASP A 90 3.82 -2.80 -0.37
C ASP A 90 5.17 -2.13 -0.12
N ILE A 91 5.13 -0.89 0.37
CA ILE A 91 6.30 -0.05 0.52
C ILE A 91 6.68 0.03 2.00
N GLY A 92 7.99 -0.15 2.27
CA GLY A 92 8.56 0.00 3.60
C GLY A 92 9.71 1.02 3.62
N ASN A 93 9.52 2.10 4.39
CA ASN A 93 10.52 3.13 4.69
C ASN A 93 11.20 3.76 3.45
N ALA A 94 10.44 4.19 2.44
CA ALA A 94 10.97 5.03 1.37
C ALA A 94 11.16 6.47 1.86
N ALA A 95 12.26 7.10 1.47
CA ALA A 95 12.58 8.49 1.84
C ALA A 95 11.63 9.47 1.14
N THR A 96 10.71 10.05 1.90
CA THR A 96 9.73 11.05 1.47
C THR A 96 9.46 11.99 2.65
N ASP A 97 8.78 13.11 2.42
CA ASP A 97 8.37 14.03 3.50
C ASP A 97 7.57 13.31 4.60
N MET A 98 6.73 12.34 4.22
CA MET A 98 5.94 11.53 5.16
C MET A 98 6.82 10.68 6.10
N THR A 99 8.02 10.30 5.68
CA THR A 99 8.93 9.40 6.42
C THR A 99 10.07 10.12 7.11
N THR A 100 10.08 11.46 7.14
CA THR A 100 11.11 12.25 7.84
C THR A 100 11.24 11.86 9.31
N ALA A 101 10.11 11.52 9.98
CA ALA A 101 10.13 11.05 11.36
C ALA A 101 10.97 9.78 11.57
N PHE A 102 11.12 8.91 10.56
CA PHE A 102 11.92 7.69 10.69
C PHE A 102 13.41 8.00 10.90
N THR A 103 13.92 9.08 10.34
CA THR A 103 15.30 9.54 10.51
C THR A 103 15.53 10.26 11.84
N GLN A 104 14.48 10.66 12.53
CA GLN A 104 14.51 11.31 13.84
C GLN A 104 14.22 10.34 14.99
N GLY A 105 13.53 9.25 14.71
CA GLY A 105 13.16 8.21 15.65
C GLY A 105 11.65 7.99 15.72
N VAL A 106 11.26 6.72 15.69
CA VAL A 106 9.86 6.27 15.76
C VAL A 106 9.69 5.21 16.84
N ALA A 107 8.47 5.15 17.39
CA ALA A 107 8.12 4.18 18.41
C ALA A 107 8.27 2.75 17.89
N GLN A 108 8.88 1.90 18.69
CA GLN A 108 9.08 0.48 18.46
C GLN A 108 8.08 -0.36 19.28
N ALA A 109 7.94 -1.65 18.93
CA ALA A 109 7.07 -2.56 19.62
C ALA A 109 7.45 -2.79 21.11
N ASP A 110 8.72 -2.64 21.43
CA ASP A 110 9.26 -2.74 22.79
C ASP A 110 9.09 -1.44 23.63
N GLY A 111 8.42 -0.42 23.07
CA GLY A 111 8.24 0.88 23.71
C GLY A 111 9.41 1.84 23.57
N SER A 112 10.54 1.41 23.00
CA SER A 112 11.67 2.29 22.71
C SER A 112 11.40 3.21 21.51
N VAL A 113 12.23 4.25 21.36
CA VAL A 113 12.24 5.11 20.16
C VAL A 113 13.57 4.88 19.44
N LYS A 114 13.51 4.50 18.15
CA LYS A 114 14.70 4.22 17.34
C LYS A 114 14.62 4.89 15.98
N VAL A 115 15.76 5.33 15.48
CA VAL A 115 15.94 5.71 14.07
C VAL A 115 15.80 4.47 13.21
N GLU A 116 15.04 4.57 12.12
CA GLU A 116 14.93 3.48 11.17
C GLU A 116 15.53 3.84 9.81
N PRO A 117 16.26 2.91 9.19
CA PRO A 117 16.77 3.09 7.84
C PRO A 117 15.65 3.34 6.83
N VAL A 118 15.95 4.20 5.85
CA VAL A 118 15.09 4.49 4.70
C VAL A 118 15.84 4.14 3.41
N MET A 119 15.10 3.85 2.34
CA MET A 119 15.62 3.66 0.99
C MET A 119 15.28 4.85 0.10
N ASP A 120 16.01 5.03 -0.99
CA ASP A 120 15.67 6.02 -2.02
C ASP A 120 14.32 5.67 -2.66
N VAL A 121 13.45 6.67 -2.82
CA VAL A 121 12.11 6.51 -3.41
C VAL A 121 12.16 6.06 -4.88
N SER A 122 13.27 6.31 -5.59
CA SER A 122 13.47 5.86 -6.96
C SER A 122 13.37 4.34 -7.12
N HIS A 123 13.75 3.56 -6.08
CA HIS A 123 13.60 2.11 -6.09
C HIS A 123 12.13 1.68 -6.14
N VAL A 124 11.25 2.41 -5.47
CA VAL A 124 9.80 2.18 -5.55
C VAL A 124 9.28 2.53 -6.94
N ALA A 125 9.71 3.66 -7.50
CA ALA A 125 9.32 4.07 -8.85
C ALA A 125 9.74 3.03 -9.90
N GLN A 126 10.97 2.51 -9.83
CA GLN A 126 11.46 1.44 -10.72
C GLN A 126 10.63 0.16 -10.59
N ALA A 127 10.25 -0.23 -9.37
CA ALA A 127 9.40 -1.39 -9.12
C ALA A 127 8.00 -1.20 -9.75
N VAL A 128 7.40 -0.02 -9.62
CA VAL A 128 6.12 0.31 -10.26
C VAL A 128 6.22 0.24 -11.78
N VAL A 129 7.29 0.80 -12.37
CA VAL A 129 7.54 0.73 -13.82
C VAL A 129 7.70 -0.73 -14.27
N TYR A 130 8.43 -1.56 -13.53
CA TYR A 130 8.53 -2.99 -13.81
C TYR A 130 7.16 -3.66 -13.83
N MET A 131 6.35 -3.47 -12.77
CA MET A 131 5.00 -4.02 -12.70
C MET A 131 4.11 -3.54 -13.86
N ALA A 132 4.21 -2.26 -14.21
CA ALA A 132 3.40 -1.63 -15.25
C ALA A 132 3.70 -2.17 -16.66
N ASN A 133 4.96 -2.48 -16.94
CA ASN A 133 5.43 -2.92 -18.26
C ASN A 133 5.22 -4.42 -18.55
N LEU A 134 4.77 -5.21 -17.60
CA LEU A 134 4.45 -6.62 -17.84
C LEU A 134 3.28 -6.76 -18.83
N PRO A 135 3.31 -7.77 -19.71
CA PRO A 135 2.14 -8.07 -20.55
C PRO A 135 0.93 -8.42 -19.68
N LEU A 136 -0.28 -8.20 -20.17
CA LEU A 136 -1.52 -8.47 -19.39
C LEU A 136 -1.71 -9.96 -19.06
N SER A 137 -0.99 -10.85 -19.74
CA SER A 137 -0.94 -12.28 -19.42
C SER A 137 -0.16 -12.61 -18.14
N ALA A 138 0.62 -11.65 -17.61
CA ALA A 138 1.39 -11.78 -16.38
C ALA A 138 1.01 -10.67 -15.40
N ASN A 139 0.92 -11.00 -14.11
CA ASN A 139 0.58 -10.06 -13.06
C ASN A 139 1.47 -10.26 -11.83
N VAL A 140 2.02 -9.17 -11.30
CA VAL A 140 2.56 -9.15 -9.95
C VAL A 140 1.40 -8.84 -9.00
N LEU A 141 0.86 -9.87 -8.36
CA LEU A 141 -0.27 -9.70 -7.44
C LEU A 141 0.11 -8.90 -6.20
N ASN A 142 1.31 -9.14 -5.67
CA ASN A 142 1.89 -8.39 -4.55
C ASN A 142 3.41 -8.33 -4.71
N MET A 143 3.97 -7.15 -4.43
CA MET A 143 5.40 -6.90 -4.38
C MET A 143 5.72 -6.07 -3.14
N THR A 144 6.68 -6.52 -2.33
CA THR A 144 7.20 -5.74 -1.21
C THR A 144 8.56 -5.15 -1.56
N VAL A 145 8.67 -3.82 -1.44
CA VAL A 145 9.93 -3.07 -1.61
C VAL A 145 10.19 -2.30 -0.32
N MET A 146 11.32 -2.58 0.33
CA MET A 146 11.58 -2.03 1.65
C MET A 146 13.09 -1.75 1.86
N ALA A 147 13.42 -0.83 2.77
CA ALA A 147 14.79 -0.62 3.17
C ALA A 147 15.35 -1.90 3.82
N THR A 148 16.53 -2.35 3.37
CA THR A 148 17.11 -3.65 3.76
C THR A 148 17.25 -3.81 5.29
N HIS A 149 17.63 -2.74 5.98
CA HIS A 149 17.90 -2.77 7.42
C HIS A 149 16.75 -2.27 8.29
N MET A 150 15.56 -1.97 7.69
CA MET A 150 14.41 -1.59 8.50
C MET A 150 13.86 -2.77 9.30
N PRO A 151 13.35 -2.55 10.53
CA PRO A 151 12.77 -3.62 11.33
C PRO A 151 11.38 -3.99 10.77
N PHE A 152 11.30 -5.14 10.10
CA PHE A 152 10.05 -5.73 9.59
C PHE A 152 10.02 -7.22 9.86
N VAL A 153 10.86 -8.01 9.17
CA VAL A 153 11.09 -9.42 9.50
C VAL A 153 11.88 -9.50 10.81
N GLY A 154 11.44 -10.33 11.74
CA GLY A 154 12.07 -10.44 13.06
C GLY A 154 11.69 -9.32 14.04
N ARG A 155 10.73 -8.47 13.71
CA ARG A 155 10.12 -7.56 14.66
C ARG A 155 9.25 -8.37 15.63
N GLY A 156 9.70 -8.50 16.85
CA GLY A 156 9.02 -9.21 17.94
C GLY A 156 9.04 -8.40 19.20
#